data_d27ee5dfe3e0bec6cd2a5a69cbc84305
#
_entry.id   d27ee5dfe3e0bec6cd2a5a69cbc84305
#
_cell.length_a   1.000
_cell.length_b   1.000
_cell.length_c   1.000
_cell.angle_alpha   90.00
_cell.angle_beta   90.00
_cell.angle_gamma   90.00
#
_symmetry.space_group_name_H-M   'P 1'
#
loop_
_entity.id
_entity.type
_entity.pdbx_description
1 polymer ?
#
loop_
_entity_poly.entity_id
_entity_poly.type
_entity_poly.pdbx_seq_one_letter_code
_entity_poly.pdbx_strand_id
1 'polypeptide(L)'
;SDASADEKVASAQTARRLDRTIIVVLLVALVYFAVDKFFLATQFGAATKAEVTQASSSNRDLIAVLPFRNRSAATGDEYFVEGIHDDLLTQLSKVAGFKVISRTSMMHYVDSKLSIPEIAQELGAAVVLEGAVQRSGDQVRVNVQLIDGNTDVHLWAEIYDRALNTETMFEIQADIAKAIANAMKLVLSSAEA
;
A
#
# COMPACT_ATOMS: atom_id res chain seq x y z
N SER A 1 59.41 -21.96 55.44
CA SER A 1 58.12 -21.19 55.45
C SER A 1 58.01 -20.18 54.32
N ASP A 2 58.86 -20.15 53.33
CA ASP A 2 58.88 -19.12 52.26
C ASP A 2 58.26 -19.55 50.91
N ALA A 3 57.94 -20.82 50.73
CA ALA A 3 57.42 -21.30 49.44
C ALA A 3 55.90 -20.92 49.18
N SER A 4 55.13 -20.55 50.21
CA SER A 4 53.70 -20.24 50.05
C SER A 4 53.41 -18.77 49.71
N ALA A 5 54.40 -17.90 49.89
CA ALA A 5 54.22 -16.47 49.59
C ALA A 5 54.49 -16.18 48.09
N ASP A 6 55.44 -16.83 47.50
CA ASP A 6 55.78 -16.65 46.08
C ASP A 6 54.71 -17.21 45.14
N GLU A 7 54.03 -18.28 45.51
CA GLU A 7 52.97 -18.88 44.73
C GLU A 7 51.74 -18.01 44.68
N LYS A 8 51.43 -17.29 45.76
CA LYS A 8 50.30 -16.34 45.81
C LYS A 8 50.55 -15.06 45.03
N VAL A 9 51.80 -14.61 44.95
CA VAL A 9 52.19 -13.42 44.17
C VAL A 9 52.18 -13.71 42.68
N ALA A 10 52.63 -14.88 42.27
CA ALA A 10 52.61 -15.31 40.87
C ALA A 10 51.18 -15.52 40.35
N SER A 11 50.28 -16.06 41.16
CA SER A 11 48.86 -16.24 40.77
C SER A 11 48.10 -14.92 40.64
N ALA A 12 48.41 -13.95 41.52
CA ALA A 12 47.78 -12.61 41.46
C ALA A 12 48.26 -11.78 40.25
N GLN A 13 49.50 -11.95 39.79
CA GLN A 13 50.00 -11.26 38.60
C GLN A 13 49.43 -11.89 37.29
N THR A 14 49.26 -13.19 37.28
CA THR A 14 48.65 -13.89 36.13
C THR A 14 47.16 -13.54 35.99
N ALA A 15 46.41 -13.46 37.11
CA ALA A 15 45.01 -13.04 37.10
C ALA A 15 44.83 -11.61 36.58
N ARG A 16 45.68 -10.67 36.99
CA ARG A 16 45.62 -9.29 36.51
C ARG A 16 45.99 -9.12 35.03
N ARG A 17 46.85 -9.98 34.50
CA ARG A 17 47.18 -10.00 33.06
C ARG A 17 46.03 -10.59 32.25
N LEU A 18 45.39 -11.63 32.76
CA LEU A 18 44.24 -12.27 32.16
C LEU A 18 43.04 -11.29 32.10
N ASP A 19 42.76 -10.59 33.19
CA ASP A 19 41.70 -9.57 33.23
C ASP A 19 41.92 -8.44 32.22
N ARG A 20 43.16 -7.93 32.11
CA ARG A 20 43.48 -6.90 31.11
C ARG A 20 43.33 -7.40 29.69
N THR A 21 43.72 -8.64 29.41
CA THR A 21 43.59 -9.23 28.06
C THR A 21 42.09 -9.39 27.69
N ILE A 22 41.29 -9.86 28.64
CA ILE A 22 39.83 -10.00 28.45
C ILE A 22 39.16 -8.62 28.20
N ILE A 23 39.55 -7.62 28.99
CA ILE A 23 39.00 -6.23 28.81
C ILE A 23 39.38 -5.68 27.43
N VAL A 24 40.64 -5.86 27.00
CA VAL A 24 41.07 -5.40 25.68
C VAL A 24 40.30 -6.10 24.55
N VAL A 25 40.13 -7.43 24.64
CA VAL A 25 39.34 -8.18 23.65
C VAL A 25 37.90 -7.73 23.61
N LEU A 26 37.28 -7.50 24.77
CA LEU A 26 35.89 -6.98 24.83
C LEU A 26 35.75 -5.57 24.26
N LEU A 27 36.73 -4.69 24.53
CA LEU A 27 36.74 -3.34 23.95
C LEU A 27 36.91 -3.37 22.42
N VAL A 28 37.80 -4.23 21.90
CA VAL A 28 37.97 -4.41 20.45
C VAL A 28 36.70 -4.97 19.82
N ALA A 29 36.05 -5.96 20.46
CA ALA A 29 34.79 -6.50 20.00
C ALA A 29 33.63 -5.45 20.01
N LEU A 30 33.62 -4.59 21.03
CA LEU A 30 32.62 -3.53 21.16
C LEU A 30 32.83 -2.43 20.10
N VAL A 31 34.10 -2.06 19.85
CA VAL A 31 34.41 -1.10 18.77
C VAL A 31 34.10 -1.71 17.41
N TYR A 32 34.44 -2.97 17.17
CA TYR A 32 34.06 -3.66 15.93
C TYR A 32 32.54 -3.68 15.71
N PHE A 33 31.76 -4.02 16.75
CA PHE A 33 30.30 -4.05 16.69
C PHE A 33 29.71 -2.66 16.51
N ALA A 34 30.28 -1.63 17.14
CA ALA A 34 29.85 -0.25 16.97
C ALA A 34 30.13 0.26 15.55
N VAL A 35 31.31 -0.05 14.99
CA VAL A 35 31.66 0.31 13.61
C VAL A 35 30.78 -0.44 12.62
N ASP A 36 30.55 -1.73 12.80
CA ASP A 36 29.69 -2.56 11.94
C ASP A 36 28.26 -2.03 11.94
N LYS A 37 27.69 -1.75 13.12
CA LYS A 37 26.33 -1.17 13.23
C LYS A 37 26.26 0.25 12.71
N PHE A 38 27.24 1.09 12.96
CA PHE A 38 27.24 2.48 12.52
C PHE A 38 27.51 2.60 11.02
N PHE A 39 28.41 1.77 10.48
CA PHE A 39 28.75 1.79 9.05
C PHE A 39 27.61 1.17 8.19
N LEU A 40 26.96 0.10 8.66
CA LEU A 40 25.79 -0.43 7.96
C LEU A 40 24.59 0.54 8.05
N ALA A 41 24.35 1.16 9.20
CA ALA A 41 23.27 2.12 9.36
C ALA A 41 23.40 3.35 8.43
N THR A 42 24.62 3.80 8.15
CA THR A 42 24.86 4.91 7.21
C THR A 42 24.72 4.51 5.74
N GLN A 43 24.98 3.26 5.39
CA GLN A 43 24.76 2.77 4.03
C GLN A 43 23.27 2.54 3.73
N PHE A 44 22.49 2.02 4.68
CA PHE A 44 21.04 1.84 4.51
C PHE A 44 20.25 3.16 4.61
N GLY A 45 20.71 4.12 5.40
CA GLY A 45 20.04 5.41 5.53
C GLY A 45 20.18 6.33 4.30
N ALA A 46 21.24 6.20 3.51
CA ALA A 46 21.45 6.99 2.31
C ALA A 46 20.70 6.43 1.08
N ALA A 47 20.62 5.10 0.97
CA ALA A 47 19.90 4.44 -0.11
C ALA A 47 18.38 4.63 0.01
N THR A 48 17.83 4.54 1.23
CA THR A 48 16.39 4.70 1.47
C THR A 48 15.89 6.12 1.19
N LYS A 49 16.73 7.16 1.41
CA LYS A 49 16.32 8.55 1.16
C LYS A 49 16.36 8.94 -0.31
N ALA A 50 17.20 8.27 -1.11
CA ALA A 50 17.25 8.50 -2.57
C ALA A 50 16.14 7.74 -3.30
N GLU A 51 15.78 6.53 -2.86
CA GLU A 51 14.68 5.74 -3.45
C GLU A 51 13.30 6.30 -3.11
N VAL A 52 13.08 6.80 -1.89
CA VAL A 52 11.81 7.44 -1.50
C VAL A 52 11.57 8.73 -2.31
N THR A 53 12.61 9.46 -2.70
CA THR A 53 12.44 10.68 -3.52
C THR A 53 12.18 10.35 -5.00
N GLN A 54 12.66 9.20 -5.51
CA GLN A 54 12.35 8.77 -6.89
C GLN A 54 11.03 8.00 -6.99
N ALA A 55 10.58 7.32 -5.93
CA ALA A 55 9.27 6.68 -5.88
C ALA A 55 8.13 7.73 -5.87
N SER A 56 8.35 8.89 -5.27
CA SER A 56 7.34 9.96 -5.18
C SER A 56 7.01 10.65 -6.51
N SER A 57 7.87 10.55 -7.53
CA SER A 57 7.63 11.18 -8.84
C SER A 57 7.03 10.24 -9.89
N SER A 58 7.00 8.93 -9.65
CA SER A 58 6.50 7.94 -10.64
C SER A 58 5.12 7.36 -10.34
N ASN A 59 4.49 7.74 -9.22
CA ASN A 59 3.25 7.11 -8.76
C ASN A 59 1.98 7.95 -8.99
N ARG A 60 2.09 9.12 -9.67
CA ARG A 60 0.91 9.99 -9.94
C ARG A 60 -0.17 9.29 -10.76
N ASP A 61 0.19 8.29 -11.54
CA ASP A 61 -0.71 7.55 -12.43
C ASP A 61 -1.22 6.23 -11.83
N LEU A 62 -0.83 5.91 -10.57
CA LEU A 62 -1.23 4.67 -9.92
C LEU A 62 -2.58 4.82 -9.23
N ILE A 63 -3.53 4.03 -9.69
CA ILE A 63 -4.93 4.06 -9.25
C ILE A 63 -5.24 2.79 -8.46
N ALA A 64 -5.76 2.95 -7.25
CA ALA A 64 -6.38 1.88 -6.47
C ALA A 64 -7.90 1.92 -6.67
N VAL A 65 -8.49 0.83 -7.12
CA VAL A 65 -9.94 0.68 -7.23
C VAL A 65 -10.39 -0.29 -6.16
N LEU A 66 -10.97 0.22 -5.09
CA LEU A 66 -11.47 -0.62 -4.00
C LEU A 66 -12.62 -1.51 -4.47
N PRO A 67 -12.77 -2.71 -3.90
CA PRO A 67 -13.94 -3.53 -4.14
C PRO A 67 -15.22 -2.76 -3.85
N PHE A 68 -16.15 -2.77 -4.79
CA PHE A 68 -17.41 -2.05 -4.63
C PHE A 68 -18.28 -2.71 -3.57
N ARG A 69 -18.93 -1.89 -2.76
CA ARG A 69 -19.84 -2.37 -1.70
C ARG A 69 -21.18 -2.75 -2.30
N ASN A 70 -21.66 -3.95 -1.99
CA ASN A 70 -23.04 -4.33 -2.29
C ASN A 70 -23.98 -3.72 -1.24
N ARG A 71 -24.89 -2.86 -1.68
CA ARG A 71 -25.96 -2.27 -0.86
C ARG A 71 -27.35 -2.80 -1.24
N SER A 72 -27.40 -3.82 -2.07
CA SER A 72 -28.65 -4.47 -2.46
C SER A 72 -29.19 -5.31 -1.31
N ALA A 73 -30.53 -5.42 -1.24
CA ALA A 73 -31.18 -6.26 -0.24
C ALA A 73 -31.25 -7.75 -0.66
N ALA A 74 -31.07 -8.05 -1.95
CA ALA A 74 -31.18 -9.40 -2.49
C ALA A 74 -29.85 -10.16 -2.39
N THR A 75 -29.93 -11.42 -2.00
CA THR A 75 -28.80 -12.37 -2.09
C THR A 75 -28.55 -12.72 -3.55
N GLY A 76 -27.30 -12.68 -4.00
CA GLY A 76 -26.90 -13.04 -5.36
C GLY A 76 -26.49 -11.85 -6.24
N ASP A 77 -26.66 -10.62 -5.75
CA ASP A 77 -26.19 -9.42 -6.46
C ASP A 77 -24.66 -9.22 -6.33
N GLU A 78 -23.97 -10.04 -5.53
CA GLU A 78 -22.50 -10.01 -5.37
C GLU A 78 -21.80 -10.20 -6.70
N TYR A 79 -22.21 -11.15 -7.52
CA TYR A 79 -21.64 -11.42 -8.84
C TYR A 79 -21.79 -10.22 -9.80
N PHE A 80 -22.92 -9.51 -9.68
CA PHE A 80 -23.15 -8.31 -10.47
C PHE A 80 -22.21 -7.17 -10.05
N VAL A 81 -22.05 -6.98 -8.75
CA VAL A 81 -21.15 -5.96 -8.18
C VAL A 81 -19.68 -6.26 -8.54
N GLU A 82 -19.27 -7.53 -8.40
CA GLU A 82 -17.94 -7.99 -8.81
C GLU A 82 -17.71 -7.80 -10.32
N GLY A 83 -18.71 -8.08 -11.15
CA GLY A 83 -18.63 -7.88 -12.59
C GLY A 83 -18.39 -6.41 -12.96
N ILE A 84 -19.10 -5.47 -12.33
CA ILE A 84 -18.84 -4.03 -12.54
C ILE A 84 -17.40 -3.67 -12.16
N HIS A 85 -16.91 -4.18 -11.04
CA HIS A 85 -15.57 -3.91 -10.58
C HIS A 85 -14.52 -4.47 -11.55
N ASP A 86 -14.68 -5.70 -12.03
CA ASP A 86 -13.75 -6.34 -12.97
C ASP A 86 -13.74 -5.64 -14.34
N ASP A 87 -14.91 -5.27 -14.85
CA ASP A 87 -15.04 -4.50 -16.09
C ASP A 87 -14.41 -3.12 -15.96
N LEU A 88 -14.58 -2.47 -14.82
CA LEU A 88 -13.95 -1.17 -14.53
C LEU A 88 -12.43 -1.28 -14.53
N LEU A 89 -11.85 -2.25 -13.82
CA LEU A 89 -10.41 -2.50 -13.83
C LEU A 89 -9.91 -2.72 -15.26
N THR A 90 -10.66 -3.48 -16.06
CA THR A 90 -10.34 -3.75 -17.47
C THR A 90 -10.39 -2.47 -18.31
N GLN A 91 -11.40 -1.62 -18.15
CA GLN A 91 -11.51 -0.38 -18.91
C GLN A 91 -10.43 0.64 -18.53
N LEU A 92 -10.17 0.80 -17.21
CA LEU A 92 -9.12 1.69 -16.73
C LEU A 92 -7.74 1.27 -17.21
N SER A 93 -7.45 -0.03 -17.25
CA SER A 93 -6.17 -0.57 -17.74
C SER A 93 -5.92 -0.29 -19.24
N LYS A 94 -6.96 0.02 -20.01
CA LYS A 94 -6.85 0.40 -21.44
C LYS A 94 -6.56 1.89 -21.63
N VAL A 95 -6.71 2.70 -20.59
CA VAL A 95 -6.46 4.14 -20.66
C VAL A 95 -4.95 4.38 -20.58
N ALA A 96 -4.38 4.98 -21.62
CA ALA A 96 -2.95 5.31 -21.64
C ALA A 96 -2.62 6.28 -20.48
N GLY A 97 -1.54 6.01 -19.77
CA GLY A 97 -1.11 6.79 -18.61
C GLY A 97 -1.63 6.26 -17.27
N PHE A 98 -2.64 5.41 -17.23
CA PHE A 98 -3.12 4.83 -15.98
C PHE A 98 -2.42 3.51 -15.66
N LYS A 99 -2.00 3.38 -14.42
CA LYS A 99 -1.53 2.13 -13.80
C LYS A 99 -2.57 1.72 -12.77
N VAL A 100 -3.17 0.57 -12.96
CA VAL A 100 -4.25 0.09 -12.09
C VAL A 100 -3.76 -1.06 -11.25
N ILE A 101 -3.97 -1.00 -9.95
CA ILE A 101 -3.60 -2.07 -9.02
C ILE A 101 -4.50 -3.27 -9.27
N SER A 102 -3.94 -4.47 -9.19
CA SER A 102 -4.66 -5.71 -9.50
C SER A 102 -5.81 -5.96 -8.52
N ARG A 103 -6.88 -6.60 -9.01
CA ARG A 103 -8.01 -7.05 -8.18
C ARG A 103 -7.54 -7.84 -6.95
N THR A 104 -6.61 -8.78 -7.14
CA THR A 104 -6.13 -9.63 -6.05
C THR A 104 -5.57 -8.82 -4.89
N SER A 105 -4.80 -7.77 -5.17
CA SER A 105 -4.29 -6.87 -4.13
C SER A 105 -5.40 -6.09 -3.46
N MET A 106 -6.40 -5.64 -4.23
CA MET A 106 -7.53 -4.87 -3.70
C MET A 106 -8.45 -5.69 -2.79
N MET A 107 -8.56 -7.00 -3.01
CA MET A 107 -9.40 -7.87 -2.17
C MET A 107 -8.95 -7.92 -0.70
N HIS A 108 -7.70 -7.55 -0.38
CA HIS A 108 -7.24 -7.43 1.00
C HIS A 108 -7.89 -6.26 1.76
N TYR A 109 -8.49 -5.32 1.04
CA TYR A 109 -9.13 -4.13 1.60
C TYR A 109 -10.66 -4.23 1.66
N VAL A 110 -11.23 -5.38 1.32
CA VAL A 110 -12.66 -5.66 1.59
C VAL A 110 -12.86 -5.57 3.10
N ASP A 111 -13.82 -4.75 3.52
CA ASP A 111 -14.13 -4.50 4.94
C ASP A 111 -12.95 -3.93 5.78
N SER A 112 -11.92 -3.39 5.13
CA SER A 112 -10.84 -2.70 5.80
C SER A 112 -11.38 -1.51 6.61
N LYS A 113 -10.76 -1.28 7.80
CA LYS A 113 -11.04 -0.11 8.64
C LYS A 113 -10.02 1.00 8.45
N LEU A 114 -9.05 0.78 7.56
CA LEU A 114 -8.06 1.79 7.22
C LEU A 114 -8.74 2.96 6.50
N SER A 115 -8.23 4.15 6.75
CA SER A 115 -8.61 5.36 6.01
C SER A 115 -8.08 5.30 4.57
N ILE A 116 -8.64 6.10 3.68
CA ILE A 116 -8.17 6.20 2.28
C ILE A 116 -6.67 6.58 2.21
N PRO A 117 -6.15 7.55 3.00
CA PRO A 117 -4.73 7.83 3.01
C PRO A 117 -3.84 6.67 3.46
N GLU A 118 -4.28 5.88 4.45
CA GLU A 118 -3.53 4.70 4.89
C GLU A 118 -3.47 3.64 3.78
N ILE A 119 -4.60 3.35 3.13
CA ILE A 119 -4.66 2.42 1.99
C ILE A 119 -3.79 2.93 0.83
N ALA A 120 -3.91 4.20 0.50
CA ALA A 120 -3.15 4.82 -0.58
C ALA A 120 -1.63 4.76 -0.31
N GLN A 121 -1.22 5.00 0.92
CA GLN A 121 0.17 4.92 1.34
C GLN A 121 0.72 3.49 1.25
N GLU A 122 -0.02 2.49 1.74
CA GLU A 122 0.39 1.09 1.65
C GLU A 122 0.57 0.62 0.20
N LEU A 123 -0.30 1.09 -0.69
CA LEU A 123 -0.32 0.72 -2.11
C LEU A 123 0.58 1.60 -2.97
N GLY A 124 1.00 2.75 -2.46
CA GLY A 124 1.66 3.80 -3.22
C GLY A 124 0.76 4.43 -4.28
N ALA A 125 -0.57 4.40 -4.09
CA ALA A 125 -1.53 4.94 -5.03
C ALA A 125 -1.69 6.45 -4.88
N ALA A 126 -1.80 7.17 -6.00
CA ALA A 126 -2.06 8.61 -5.98
C ALA A 126 -3.54 8.93 -5.73
N VAL A 127 -4.41 8.12 -6.32
CA VAL A 127 -5.85 8.26 -6.20
C VAL A 127 -6.50 6.92 -5.86
N VAL A 128 -7.59 6.98 -5.14
CA VAL A 128 -8.40 5.82 -4.77
C VAL A 128 -9.80 6.00 -5.33
N LEU A 129 -10.30 5.00 -6.02
CA LEU A 129 -11.68 4.92 -6.45
C LEU A 129 -12.43 3.99 -5.51
N GLU A 130 -13.49 4.48 -4.92
CA GLU A 130 -14.44 3.65 -4.17
C GLU A 130 -15.84 3.75 -4.76
N GLY A 131 -16.67 2.76 -4.50
CA GLY A 131 -18.03 2.75 -4.98
C GLY A 131 -18.93 1.79 -4.24
N ALA A 132 -20.23 1.97 -4.50
CA ALA A 132 -21.28 1.11 -4.00
C ALA A 132 -22.34 0.87 -5.08
N VAL A 133 -22.82 -0.36 -5.13
CA VAL A 133 -23.89 -0.77 -6.04
C VAL A 133 -25.11 -1.12 -5.23
N GLN A 134 -26.24 -0.59 -5.63
CA GLN A 134 -27.54 -0.91 -5.06
C GLN A 134 -28.50 -1.32 -6.17
N ARG A 135 -29.05 -2.51 -6.06
CA ARG A 135 -30.13 -2.99 -6.93
C ARG A 135 -31.44 -2.96 -6.19
N SER A 136 -32.49 -2.50 -6.88
CA SER A 136 -33.87 -2.51 -6.40
C SER A 136 -34.81 -2.88 -7.56
N GLY A 137 -35.27 -4.13 -7.58
CA GLY A 137 -36.02 -4.65 -8.72
C GLY A 137 -35.22 -4.58 -10.01
N ASP A 138 -35.77 -3.89 -11.00
CA ASP A 138 -35.17 -3.70 -12.33
C ASP A 138 -34.32 -2.43 -12.42
N GLN A 139 -33.98 -1.81 -11.32
CA GLN A 139 -33.13 -0.63 -11.28
C GLN A 139 -31.80 -0.94 -10.57
N VAL A 140 -30.71 -0.46 -11.14
CA VAL A 140 -29.40 -0.46 -10.51
C VAL A 140 -28.90 0.97 -10.37
N ARG A 141 -28.40 1.28 -9.19
CA ARG A 141 -27.69 2.53 -8.87
C ARG A 141 -26.27 2.22 -8.51
N VAL A 142 -25.34 2.88 -9.19
CA VAL A 142 -23.91 2.81 -8.87
C VAL A 142 -23.45 4.21 -8.44
N ASN A 143 -22.98 4.31 -7.21
CA ASN A 143 -22.35 5.51 -6.67
C ASN A 143 -20.84 5.30 -6.71
N VAL A 144 -20.11 6.26 -7.27
CA VAL A 144 -18.67 6.18 -7.44
C VAL A 144 -18.03 7.47 -7.01
N GLN A 145 -16.88 7.38 -6.35
CA GLN A 145 -16.12 8.51 -5.84
C GLN A 145 -14.64 8.30 -6.13
N LEU A 146 -14.00 9.33 -6.70
CA LEU A 146 -12.56 9.40 -6.87
C LEU A 146 -11.98 10.32 -5.79
N ILE A 147 -11.02 9.82 -5.03
CA ILE A 147 -10.50 10.46 -3.83
C ILE A 147 -8.99 10.61 -3.98
N ASP A 148 -8.46 11.78 -3.62
CA ASP A 148 -7.02 11.99 -3.51
C ASP A 148 -6.46 11.15 -2.37
N GLY A 149 -5.48 10.29 -2.69
CA GLY A 149 -4.92 9.32 -1.76
C GLY A 149 -4.12 9.94 -0.60
N ASN A 150 -3.70 11.20 -0.72
CA ASN A 150 -2.92 11.85 0.33
C ASN A 150 -3.79 12.71 1.25
N THR A 151 -4.80 13.37 0.68
CA THR A 151 -5.56 14.41 1.37
C THR A 151 -6.96 13.98 1.80
N ASP A 152 -7.43 12.82 1.35
CA ASP A 152 -8.80 12.32 1.56
C ASP A 152 -9.88 13.25 0.99
N VAL A 153 -9.52 14.06 -0.01
CA VAL A 153 -10.43 14.99 -0.67
C VAL A 153 -11.05 14.34 -1.90
N HIS A 154 -12.36 14.47 -2.04
CA HIS A 154 -13.07 13.99 -3.22
C HIS A 154 -12.69 14.85 -4.42
N LEU A 155 -12.06 14.24 -5.41
CA LEU A 155 -11.75 14.86 -6.70
C LEU A 155 -12.96 14.87 -7.63
N TRP A 156 -13.79 13.82 -7.51
CA TRP A 156 -14.97 13.62 -8.33
C TRP A 156 -15.90 12.60 -7.68
N ALA A 157 -17.21 12.79 -7.91
CA ALA A 157 -18.24 11.83 -7.52
C ALA A 157 -19.39 11.85 -8.53
N GLU A 158 -19.95 10.68 -8.82
CA GLU A 158 -21.08 10.55 -9.77
C GLU A 158 -22.00 9.39 -9.37
N ILE A 159 -23.25 9.49 -9.78
CA ILE A 159 -24.26 8.46 -9.60
C ILE A 159 -24.78 8.02 -10.98
N TYR A 160 -24.70 6.73 -11.24
CA TYR A 160 -25.21 6.10 -12.45
C TYR A 160 -26.46 5.30 -12.12
N ASP A 161 -27.61 5.70 -12.68
CA ASP A 161 -28.85 4.97 -12.62
C ASP A 161 -29.12 4.28 -13.96
N ARG A 162 -29.40 2.98 -13.93
CA ARG A 162 -29.67 2.18 -15.11
C ARG A 162 -30.86 1.24 -14.85
N ALA A 163 -31.67 1.02 -15.90
CA ALA A 163 -32.64 -0.06 -15.87
C ALA A 163 -31.93 -1.38 -16.18
N LEU A 164 -32.12 -2.38 -15.32
CA LEU A 164 -31.49 -3.68 -15.40
C LEU A 164 -32.52 -4.71 -15.86
N ASN A 165 -32.22 -5.42 -16.94
CA ASN A 165 -32.91 -6.64 -17.32
C ASN A 165 -31.89 -7.79 -17.49
N THR A 166 -32.37 -9.03 -17.47
CA THR A 166 -31.54 -10.22 -17.50
C THR A 166 -30.71 -10.37 -18.80
N GLU A 167 -31.20 -9.80 -19.90
CA GLU A 167 -30.57 -9.91 -21.22
C GLU A 167 -29.45 -8.89 -21.41
N THR A 168 -29.53 -7.75 -20.71
CA THR A 168 -28.58 -6.62 -20.87
C THR A 168 -27.63 -6.44 -19.69
N MET A 169 -27.60 -7.38 -18.74
CA MET A 169 -26.79 -7.27 -17.52
C MET A 169 -25.31 -6.97 -17.81
N PHE A 170 -24.69 -7.74 -18.69
CA PHE A 170 -23.26 -7.55 -19.04
C PHE A 170 -23.02 -6.25 -19.84
N GLU A 171 -23.97 -5.88 -20.69
CA GLU A 171 -23.87 -4.61 -21.42
C GLU A 171 -23.91 -3.42 -20.47
N ILE A 172 -24.78 -3.47 -19.46
CA ILE A 172 -24.91 -2.41 -18.44
C ILE A 172 -23.64 -2.33 -17.58
N GLN A 173 -23.07 -3.46 -17.17
CA GLN A 173 -21.78 -3.50 -16.45
C GLN A 173 -20.70 -2.79 -17.26
N ALA A 174 -20.51 -3.19 -18.51
CA ALA A 174 -19.53 -2.61 -19.39
C ALA A 174 -19.77 -1.11 -19.68
N ASP A 175 -21.02 -0.69 -19.84
CA ASP A 175 -21.40 0.73 -20.08
C ASP A 175 -21.07 1.58 -18.85
N ILE A 176 -21.42 1.12 -17.65
CA ILE A 176 -21.12 1.82 -16.40
C ILE A 176 -19.59 1.94 -16.22
N ALA A 177 -18.86 0.82 -16.37
CA ALA A 177 -17.42 0.81 -16.25
C ALA A 177 -16.74 1.77 -17.25
N LYS A 178 -17.21 1.79 -18.50
CA LYS A 178 -16.71 2.70 -19.53
C LYS A 178 -17.00 4.16 -19.21
N ALA A 179 -18.20 4.46 -18.69
CA ALA A 179 -18.57 5.82 -18.30
C ALA A 179 -17.67 6.33 -17.17
N ILE A 180 -17.45 5.51 -16.15
CA ILE A 180 -16.53 5.83 -15.03
C ILE A 180 -15.10 6.07 -15.53
N ALA A 181 -14.56 5.16 -16.36
CA ALA A 181 -13.23 5.30 -16.90
C ALA A 181 -13.04 6.58 -17.73
N ASN A 182 -14.04 6.97 -18.53
CA ASN A 182 -14.01 8.20 -19.30
C ASN A 182 -14.06 9.45 -18.39
N ALA A 183 -14.91 9.44 -17.35
CA ALA A 183 -14.99 10.53 -16.38
C ALA A 183 -13.66 10.71 -15.63
N MET A 184 -13.07 9.64 -15.14
CA MET A 184 -11.75 9.65 -14.47
C MET A 184 -10.66 10.22 -15.38
N LYS A 185 -10.63 9.82 -16.65
CA LYS A 185 -9.66 10.35 -17.60
C LYS A 185 -9.77 11.87 -17.73
N LEU A 186 -10.97 12.40 -17.81
CA LEU A 186 -11.20 13.85 -17.91
C LEU A 186 -10.74 14.59 -16.63
N VAL A 187 -11.10 14.06 -15.45
CA VAL A 187 -10.74 14.65 -14.16
C VAL A 187 -9.22 14.68 -13.98
N LEU A 188 -8.56 13.55 -14.21
CA LEU A 188 -7.11 13.45 -14.00
C LEU A 188 -6.32 14.26 -15.04
N SER A 189 -6.75 14.30 -16.30
CA SER A 189 -6.09 15.12 -17.31
C SER A 189 -6.27 16.63 -17.07
N SER A 190 -7.35 17.06 -16.45
CA SER A 190 -7.57 18.48 -16.10
C SER A 190 -6.75 18.92 -14.88
N ALA A 191 -6.38 18.00 -14.01
CA ALA A 191 -5.55 18.28 -12.84
C ALA A 191 -4.05 18.45 -13.19
N GLU A 192 -3.64 18.03 -14.38
CA GLU A 192 -2.25 18.14 -14.88
C GLU A 192 -2.02 19.43 -15.71
N ALA A 193 -3.06 20.16 -16.06
CA ALA A 193 -3.00 21.37 -16.89
C ALA A 193 -2.92 22.65 -16.04
#